data_3572669329ff245f234a353224fd5fcf
#
_entry.id   3572669329ff245f234a353224fd5fcf
#
_cell.length_a   1.000
_cell.length_b   1.000
_cell.length_c   1.000
_cell.angle_alpha   90.00
_cell.angle_beta   90.00
_cell.angle_gamma   90.00
#
_symmetry.space_group_name_H-M   'P 1'
#
loop_
_entity.id
_entity.type
_entity.pdbx_description
1 polymer ?
#
loop_
_entity_poly.entity_id
_entity_poly.type
_entity_poly.pdbx_seq_one_letter_code
_entity_poly.pdbx_strand_id
1 'polypeptide(L)'
;MKRFFLHAPLLAGVVFLQACASLPRDRGADEVDEIVARTVGAGSVPRSFSGHSEQEHREPGLAPTGAMGDGDLIAYALNHHPDFVRLRAELGLAAVERFDAGRLANPGIGYRDLDVDEAGALNVLTWSVHVPLAEWLLTPARSRIGRDHWQAAVHRVAAAVGERVLDVRAARIRVAEAERALKIAEAEADVADAARALARRMYEAGTIAFKQLAAERAAAADAALEAVEARAQRDSARLALAVAIGWADVASLPVIDQRLDLPSGDDTARDALV
;
A
#
# COMPACT_ATOMS: atom_id res chain seq x y z
N MET A 1 -36.13 46.75 35.24
CA MET A 1 -34.82 46.13 34.92
C MET A 1 -34.82 44.61 35.13
N LYS A 2 -35.81 43.85 34.64
CA LYS A 2 -35.91 42.40 34.88
C LYS A 2 -36.06 41.53 33.64
N ARG A 3 -35.85 42.08 32.42
CA ARG A 3 -36.05 41.33 31.16
C ARG A 3 -34.79 41.07 30.34
N PHE A 4 -33.61 41.52 30.77
CA PHE A 4 -32.34 41.31 30.05
C PHE A 4 -31.59 40.02 30.42
N PHE A 5 -31.98 39.34 31.51
CA PHE A 5 -31.27 38.15 32.00
C PHE A 5 -31.71 36.83 31.39
N LEU A 6 -32.79 36.82 30.58
CA LEU A 6 -33.34 35.56 30.07
C LEU A 6 -32.79 35.13 28.71
N HIS A 7 -32.08 36.03 28.01
CA HIS A 7 -31.57 35.74 26.65
C HIS A 7 -30.08 35.35 26.62
N ALA A 8 -29.34 35.58 27.68
CA ALA A 8 -27.93 35.20 27.80
C ALA A 8 -27.68 33.67 27.77
N PRO A 9 -28.48 32.83 28.42
CA PRO A 9 -28.24 31.36 28.36
C PRO A 9 -28.61 30.73 27.01
N LEU A 10 -29.49 31.36 26.22
CA LEU A 10 -29.89 30.83 24.92
C LEU A 10 -28.82 31.07 23.86
N LEU A 11 -28.09 32.17 23.91
CA LEU A 11 -26.97 32.49 23.01
C LEU A 11 -25.72 31.57 23.33
N ALA A 12 -25.48 31.29 24.63
CA ALA A 12 -24.42 30.37 25.04
C ALA A 12 -24.68 28.94 24.56
N GLY A 13 -25.95 28.50 24.57
CA GLY A 13 -26.32 27.15 24.10
C GLY A 13 -26.13 26.92 22.60
N VAL A 14 -26.29 27.95 21.77
CA VAL A 14 -26.12 27.85 20.31
C VAL A 14 -24.65 27.78 19.90
N VAL A 15 -23.73 28.39 20.66
CA VAL A 15 -22.28 28.31 20.39
C VAL A 15 -21.70 26.93 20.73
N PHE A 16 -22.26 26.21 21.69
CA PHE A 16 -21.80 24.86 22.07
C PHE A 16 -22.25 23.76 21.11
N LEU A 17 -23.29 23.95 20.31
CA LEU A 17 -23.81 22.94 19.39
C LEU A 17 -23.02 22.79 18.10
N GLN A 18 -22.06 23.67 17.79
CA GLN A 18 -21.22 23.59 16.59
C GLN A 18 -19.89 22.85 16.80
N ALA A 19 -19.61 22.33 17.99
CA ALA A 19 -18.32 21.72 18.33
C ALA A 19 -18.18 20.24 17.88
N CYS A 20 -19.20 19.63 17.28
CA CYS A 20 -19.16 18.24 16.83
C CYS A 20 -19.00 18.10 15.30
N ALA A 21 -18.02 18.78 14.70
CA ALA A 21 -17.62 18.43 13.36
C ALA A 21 -16.85 17.10 13.41
N SER A 22 -17.45 16.02 12.91
CA SER A 22 -16.79 14.73 12.80
C SER A 22 -15.91 14.69 11.56
N LEU A 23 -14.71 14.11 11.69
CA LEU A 23 -13.86 13.80 10.52
C LEU A 23 -14.62 12.87 9.56
N PRO A 24 -14.49 13.06 8.24
CA PRO A 24 -15.01 12.10 7.26
C PRO A 24 -14.45 10.70 7.55
N ARG A 25 -15.30 9.68 7.47
CA ARG A 25 -14.91 8.29 7.82
C ARG A 25 -13.90 7.69 6.85
N ASP A 26 -14.03 7.99 5.57
CA ASP A 26 -13.19 7.46 4.49
C ASP A 26 -11.79 8.11 4.40
N ARG A 27 -11.64 9.28 5.03
CA ARG A 27 -10.36 10.05 5.05
C ARG A 27 -9.68 10.19 3.69
N GLY A 28 -10.45 10.16 2.60
CA GLY A 28 -9.96 10.29 1.22
C GLY A 28 -9.45 8.99 0.59
N ALA A 29 -9.70 7.86 1.20
CA ALA A 29 -9.32 6.56 0.64
C ALA A 29 -10.03 6.27 -0.69
N ASP A 30 -11.32 6.65 -0.82
CA ASP A 30 -12.09 6.50 -2.05
C ASP A 30 -11.51 7.34 -3.22
N GLU A 31 -11.01 8.55 -2.91
CA GLU A 31 -10.35 9.41 -3.91
C GLU A 31 -9.03 8.81 -4.40
N VAL A 32 -8.26 8.19 -3.51
CA VAL A 32 -7.05 7.43 -3.86
C VAL A 32 -7.39 6.25 -4.75
N ASP A 33 -8.41 5.45 -4.40
CA ASP A 33 -8.84 4.30 -5.19
C ASP A 33 -9.28 4.73 -6.61
N GLU A 34 -9.98 5.86 -6.74
CA GLU A 34 -10.39 6.39 -8.04
C GLU A 34 -9.19 6.82 -8.91
N ILE A 35 -8.19 7.50 -8.32
CA ILE A 35 -6.99 7.92 -9.04
C ILE A 35 -6.17 6.70 -9.48
N VAL A 36 -5.97 5.72 -8.58
CA VAL A 36 -5.23 4.49 -8.89
C VAL A 36 -5.94 3.69 -9.99
N ALA A 37 -7.27 3.55 -9.92
CA ALA A 37 -8.04 2.84 -10.95
C ALA A 37 -7.91 3.48 -12.33
N ARG A 38 -7.86 4.82 -12.41
CA ARG A 38 -7.63 5.54 -13.68
C ARG A 38 -6.21 5.34 -14.21
N THR A 39 -5.21 5.27 -13.32
CA THR A 39 -3.80 5.23 -13.72
C THR A 39 -3.33 3.83 -14.08
N VAL A 40 -3.78 2.81 -13.37
CA VAL A 40 -3.29 1.42 -13.47
C VAL A 40 -4.27 0.51 -14.21
N GLY A 41 -5.49 1.01 -14.49
CA GLY A 41 -6.58 0.29 -15.17
C GLY A 41 -7.67 -0.18 -14.21
N ALA A 42 -8.92 0.18 -14.52
CA ALA A 42 -10.09 -0.03 -13.67
C ALA A 42 -10.45 -1.51 -13.38
N GLY A 43 -9.91 -2.48 -14.15
CA GLY A 43 -10.19 -3.90 -13.98
C GLY A 43 -9.23 -4.65 -13.06
N SER A 44 -8.16 -4.01 -12.62
CA SER A 44 -7.00 -4.70 -12.04
C SER A 44 -6.73 -4.38 -10.58
N VAL A 45 -7.40 -3.40 -10.00
CA VAL A 45 -7.21 -3.02 -8.60
C VAL A 45 -8.52 -3.25 -7.85
N PRO A 46 -8.57 -4.18 -6.89
CA PRO A 46 -9.71 -4.29 -5.99
C PRO A 46 -9.90 -2.95 -5.27
N ARG A 47 -11.13 -2.49 -5.11
CA ARG A 47 -11.48 -1.28 -4.33
C ARG A 47 -11.23 -1.53 -2.84
N SER A 48 -9.96 -1.64 -2.45
CA SER A 48 -9.60 -2.14 -1.13
C SER A 48 -8.75 -1.19 -0.30
N PHE A 49 -8.33 -0.03 -0.87
CA PHE A 49 -7.65 0.97 -0.04
C PHE A 49 -8.63 1.65 0.93
N SER A 50 -9.90 1.80 0.53
CA SER A 50 -11.00 2.32 1.35
C SER A 50 -11.59 1.29 2.34
N GLY A 51 -11.40 0.00 2.11
CA GLY A 51 -12.12 -1.08 2.78
C GLY A 51 -11.76 -1.36 4.25
N HIS A 52 -10.99 -0.52 4.92
CA HIS A 52 -10.66 -0.66 6.34
C HIS A 52 -11.49 0.26 7.25
N SER A 53 -12.80 0.37 6.99
CA SER A 53 -13.74 0.76 8.02
C SER A 53 -14.25 -0.50 8.73
N GLU A 54 -13.68 -0.81 9.89
CA GLU A 54 -14.27 -1.65 10.95
C GLU A 54 -14.49 -3.15 10.72
N GLN A 55 -14.10 -3.76 9.60
CA GLN A 55 -14.24 -5.21 9.49
C GLN A 55 -12.90 -5.90 9.25
N GLU A 56 -12.60 -6.72 10.24
CA GLU A 56 -11.63 -7.80 10.23
C GLU A 56 -10.17 -7.42 10.50
N HIS A 57 -9.87 -7.43 11.79
CA HIS A 57 -8.81 -8.32 12.25
C HIS A 57 -9.18 -9.74 11.77
N ARG A 58 -9.16 -9.94 10.45
CA ARG A 58 -9.10 -11.28 9.92
C ARG A 58 -7.73 -11.77 10.33
N GLU A 59 -7.72 -12.69 11.26
CA GLU A 59 -6.54 -13.49 11.58
C GLU A 59 -5.80 -13.79 10.26
N PRO A 60 -4.46 -13.97 10.27
CA PRO A 60 -3.77 -14.42 9.08
C PRO A 60 -4.42 -15.75 8.65
N GLY A 61 -5.61 -15.63 8.08
CA GLY A 61 -6.52 -16.67 7.74
C GLY A 61 -6.06 -17.29 6.46
N LEU A 62 -5.87 -18.60 6.52
CA LEU A 62 -5.76 -19.58 5.46
C LEU A 62 -5.29 -18.98 4.12
N ALA A 63 -4.06 -19.35 3.78
CA ALA A 63 -3.57 -19.18 2.41
C ALA A 63 -4.69 -19.61 1.44
N PRO A 64 -5.02 -18.79 0.43
CA PRO A 64 -6.03 -19.14 -0.55
C PRO A 64 -5.68 -20.50 -1.12
N THR A 65 -6.64 -21.44 -1.11
CA THR A 65 -6.46 -22.84 -1.50
C THR A 65 -6.30 -23.03 -3.01
N GLY A 66 -6.11 -21.94 -3.79
CA GLY A 66 -5.94 -21.94 -5.24
C GLY A 66 -4.70 -21.17 -5.72
N ALA A 67 -4.44 -21.24 -7.02
CA ALA A 67 -3.42 -20.40 -7.66
C ALA A 67 -3.83 -18.92 -7.57
N MET A 68 -2.94 -18.06 -7.07
CA MET A 68 -3.19 -16.62 -6.94
C MET A 68 -2.92 -15.91 -8.26
N GLY A 69 -3.93 -15.17 -8.73
CA GLY A 69 -3.82 -14.26 -9.87
C GLY A 69 -3.34 -12.87 -9.48
N ASP A 70 -3.26 -11.95 -10.45
CA ASP A 70 -2.86 -10.56 -10.23
C ASP A 70 -3.72 -9.87 -9.18
N GLY A 71 -5.05 -10.01 -9.31
CA GLY A 71 -6.01 -9.37 -8.40
C GLY A 71 -5.84 -9.83 -6.96
N ASP A 72 -5.61 -11.13 -6.74
CA ASP A 72 -5.45 -11.71 -5.40
C ASP A 72 -4.16 -11.25 -4.75
N LEU A 73 -3.05 -11.22 -5.50
CA LEU A 73 -1.74 -10.77 -5.03
C LEU A 73 -1.76 -9.27 -4.66
N ILE A 74 -2.38 -8.44 -5.51
CA ILE A 74 -2.54 -7.02 -5.25
C ILE A 74 -3.44 -6.79 -4.04
N ALA A 75 -4.59 -7.49 -3.94
CA ALA A 75 -5.48 -7.39 -2.79
C ALA A 75 -4.78 -7.80 -1.49
N TYR A 76 -4.00 -8.87 -1.54
CA TYR A 76 -3.21 -9.29 -0.39
C TYR A 76 -2.19 -8.22 0.01
N ALA A 77 -1.41 -7.70 -0.95
CA ALA A 77 -0.41 -6.66 -0.70
C ALA A 77 -1.05 -5.40 -0.09
N LEU A 78 -2.16 -4.91 -0.66
CA LEU A 78 -2.88 -3.75 -0.16
C LEU A 78 -3.33 -3.91 1.30
N ASN A 79 -3.62 -5.12 1.74
CA ASN A 79 -4.12 -5.39 3.08
C ASN A 79 -3.01 -5.68 4.10
N HIS A 80 -1.89 -6.30 3.68
CA HIS A 80 -0.90 -6.85 4.60
C HIS A 80 0.47 -6.19 4.50
N HIS A 81 0.82 -5.54 3.38
CA HIS A 81 2.14 -4.93 3.23
C HIS A 81 2.28 -3.70 4.14
N PRO A 82 3.35 -3.59 4.94
CA PRO A 82 3.53 -2.52 5.92
C PRO A 82 3.55 -1.11 5.31
N ASP A 83 4.01 -0.96 4.08
CA ASP A 83 4.03 0.35 3.40
C ASP A 83 2.61 0.90 3.19
N PHE A 84 1.62 0.05 2.92
CA PHE A 84 0.24 0.51 2.78
C PHE A 84 -0.37 0.97 4.11
N VAL A 85 0.02 0.34 5.22
CA VAL A 85 -0.35 0.81 6.56
C VAL A 85 0.20 2.21 6.80
N ARG A 86 1.47 2.45 6.43
CA ARG A 86 2.10 3.77 6.53
C ARG A 86 1.42 4.81 5.64
N LEU A 87 1.12 4.46 4.39
CA LEU A 87 0.43 5.37 3.45
C LEU A 87 -0.98 5.75 3.93
N ARG A 88 -1.73 4.80 4.51
CA ARG A 88 -3.03 5.11 5.14
C ARG A 88 -2.88 6.04 6.33
N ALA A 89 -1.86 5.85 7.17
CA ALA A 89 -1.58 6.73 8.30
C ALA A 89 -1.20 8.15 7.83
N GLU A 90 -0.40 8.29 6.77
CA GLU A 90 -0.04 9.57 6.16
C GLU A 90 -1.29 10.31 5.64
N LEU A 91 -2.17 9.59 4.94
CA LEU A 91 -3.43 10.15 4.46
C LEU A 91 -4.33 10.58 5.63
N GLY A 92 -4.42 9.76 6.68
CA GLY A 92 -5.16 10.08 7.89
C GLY A 92 -4.63 11.33 8.59
N LEU A 93 -3.31 11.50 8.67
CA LEU A 93 -2.68 12.69 9.25
C LEU A 93 -3.01 13.96 8.43
N ALA A 94 -2.88 13.88 7.11
CA ALA A 94 -3.23 14.99 6.23
C ALA A 94 -4.72 15.39 6.33
N ALA A 95 -5.62 14.42 6.56
CA ALA A 95 -7.04 14.68 6.81
C ALA A 95 -7.26 15.45 8.11
N VAL A 96 -6.54 15.11 9.18
CA VAL A 96 -6.58 15.83 10.46
C VAL A 96 -6.03 17.24 10.30
N GLU A 97 -4.91 17.42 9.62
CA GLU A 97 -4.32 18.75 9.36
C GLU A 97 -5.28 19.65 8.57
N ARG A 98 -5.94 19.11 7.54
CA ARG A 98 -6.98 19.80 6.79
C ARG A 98 -8.14 20.24 7.69
N PHE A 99 -8.59 19.33 8.56
CA PHE A 99 -9.68 19.59 9.49
C PHE A 99 -9.30 20.70 10.48
N ASP A 100 -8.11 20.61 11.09
CA ASP A 100 -7.63 21.61 12.06
C ASP A 100 -7.40 22.97 11.42
N ALA A 101 -6.92 23.02 10.18
CA ALA A 101 -6.74 24.27 9.45
C ALA A 101 -8.06 25.04 9.22
N GLY A 102 -9.18 24.32 9.16
CA GLY A 102 -10.53 24.89 9.00
C GLY A 102 -11.21 25.28 10.32
N ARG A 103 -10.67 24.88 11.46
CA ARG A 103 -11.29 25.15 12.76
C ARG A 103 -11.03 26.60 13.20
N LEU A 104 -12.08 27.18 13.80
CA LEU A 104 -11.92 28.43 14.51
C LEU A 104 -11.20 28.19 15.85
N ALA A 105 -10.26 29.04 16.17
CA ALA A 105 -9.64 29.03 17.50
C ALA A 105 -10.67 29.34 18.57
N ASN A 106 -10.69 28.56 19.63
CA ASN A 106 -11.66 28.73 20.71
C ASN A 106 -11.41 30.03 21.48
N PRO A 107 -12.45 30.80 21.80
CA PRO A 107 -12.33 31.91 22.75
C PRO A 107 -12.02 31.35 24.14
N GLY A 108 -11.13 32.00 24.84
CA GLY A 108 -10.78 31.67 26.20
C GLY A 108 -11.50 32.55 27.22
N ILE A 109 -12.02 31.96 28.28
CA ILE A 109 -12.54 32.69 29.46
C ILE A 109 -11.64 32.33 30.63
N GLY A 110 -11.00 33.31 31.24
CA GLY A 110 -10.16 33.13 32.41
C GLY A 110 -10.83 33.71 33.64
N TYR A 111 -10.71 33.02 34.73
CA TYR A 111 -11.10 33.50 36.07
C TYR A 111 -9.88 33.38 36.96
N ARG A 112 -9.56 34.44 37.68
CA ARG A 112 -8.48 34.47 38.67
C ARG A 112 -9.00 35.14 39.95
N ASP A 113 -8.89 34.45 41.03
CA ASP A 113 -9.11 34.96 42.40
C ASP A 113 -7.73 35.08 43.05
N LEU A 114 -7.39 36.28 43.46
CA LEU A 114 -6.16 36.58 44.21
C LEU A 114 -6.58 36.94 45.62
N ASP A 115 -6.41 35.98 46.53
CA ASP A 115 -6.57 36.16 47.94
C ASP A 115 -5.28 36.81 48.48
N VAL A 116 -5.36 38.00 49.01
CA VAL A 116 -4.22 38.73 49.55
C VAL A 116 -4.33 38.63 51.07
N ASP A 117 -3.39 37.87 51.63
CA ASP A 117 -3.37 37.52 53.06
C ASP A 117 -2.83 38.69 53.95
N GLU A 118 -3.02 39.94 53.54
CA GLU A 118 -2.67 41.12 54.29
C GLU A 118 -3.93 41.75 54.91
N ALA A 119 -3.84 42.05 56.23
CA ALA A 119 -4.95 42.66 56.97
C ALA A 119 -5.36 44.04 56.39
N GLY A 120 -6.47 44.10 55.72
CA GLY A 120 -7.04 45.27 55.05
C GLY A 120 -6.91 45.28 53.50
N ALA A 121 -6.34 44.26 52.89
CA ALA A 121 -6.32 44.11 51.48
C ALA A 121 -7.68 43.59 50.92
N LEU A 122 -8.08 44.09 49.78
CA LEU A 122 -9.29 43.62 49.09
C LEU A 122 -8.94 42.45 48.19
N ASN A 123 -9.73 41.40 48.22
CA ASN A 123 -9.62 40.29 47.27
C ASN A 123 -9.90 40.79 45.87
N VAL A 124 -8.97 40.47 44.95
CA VAL A 124 -9.07 40.91 43.55
C VAL A 124 -9.59 39.78 42.70
N LEU A 125 -10.84 39.93 42.24
CA LEU A 125 -11.49 39.04 41.30
C LEU A 125 -11.29 39.54 39.90
N THR A 126 -10.55 38.78 39.07
CA THR A 126 -10.29 39.16 37.67
C THR A 126 -10.93 38.18 36.69
N TRP A 127 -11.80 38.74 35.86
CA TRP A 127 -12.33 38.02 34.70
C TRP A 127 -11.59 38.45 33.44
N SER A 128 -11.16 37.52 32.64
CA SER A 128 -10.54 37.79 31.34
C SER A 128 -11.26 37.04 30.24
N VAL A 129 -11.50 37.71 29.13
CA VAL A 129 -12.03 37.09 27.89
C VAL A 129 -10.97 37.30 26.82
N HIS A 130 -10.47 36.22 26.29
CA HIS A 130 -9.51 36.20 25.20
C HIS A 130 -10.19 35.76 23.93
N VAL A 131 -10.24 36.66 22.92
CA VAL A 131 -10.80 36.33 21.60
C VAL A 131 -9.70 36.45 20.55
N PRO A 132 -9.32 35.34 19.88
CA PRO A 132 -8.23 35.33 18.90
C PRO A 132 -8.70 35.85 17.52
N LEU A 133 -9.04 37.12 17.43
CA LEU A 133 -9.60 37.76 16.21
C LEU A 133 -8.69 37.61 14.99
N ALA A 134 -7.37 37.75 15.18
CA ALA A 134 -6.40 37.60 14.08
C ALA A 134 -6.43 36.20 13.50
N GLU A 135 -6.55 35.18 14.34
CA GLU A 135 -6.64 33.79 13.91
C GLU A 135 -7.95 33.51 13.17
N TRP A 136 -9.06 34.09 13.61
CA TRP A 136 -10.35 33.97 12.93
C TRP A 136 -10.32 34.60 11.53
N LEU A 137 -9.69 35.78 11.37
CA LEU A 137 -9.51 36.41 10.07
C LEU A 137 -8.62 35.57 9.12
N LEU A 138 -7.66 34.82 9.65
CA LEU A 138 -6.75 33.99 8.86
C LEU A 138 -7.31 32.58 8.58
N THR A 139 -8.40 32.17 9.23
CA THR A 139 -9.00 30.84 9.04
C THR A 139 -9.29 30.49 7.57
N PRO A 140 -9.86 31.40 6.72
CA PRO A 140 -10.09 31.06 5.32
C PRO A 140 -8.80 30.79 4.53
N ALA A 141 -7.72 31.51 4.83
CA ALA A 141 -6.43 31.29 4.19
C ALA A 141 -5.81 29.96 4.64
N ARG A 142 -5.82 29.66 5.95
CA ARG A 142 -5.37 28.37 6.49
C ARG A 142 -6.17 27.20 5.93
N SER A 143 -7.49 27.34 5.82
CA SER A 143 -8.35 26.30 5.24
C SER A 143 -8.05 26.03 3.75
N ARG A 144 -7.64 27.04 2.97
CA ARG A 144 -7.18 26.83 1.59
C ARG A 144 -5.87 26.06 1.56
N ILE A 145 -4.88 26.49 2.34
CA ILE A 145 -3.59 25.81 2.45
C ILE A 145 -3.79 24.36 2.90
N GLY A 146 -4.63 24.11 3.91
CA GLY A 146 -4.93 22.77 4.38
C GLY A 146 -5.58 21.88 3.31
N ARG A 147 -6.41 22.46 2.42
CA ARG A 147 -6.97 21.71 1.27
C ARG A 147 -5.93 21.39 0.23
N ASP A 148 -5.05 22.32 -0.09
CA ASP A 148 -3.99 22.12 -1.08
C ASP A 148 -2.99 21.05 -0.59
N HIS A 149 -2.62 21.08 0.70
CA HIS A 149 -1.80 20.04 1.33
C HIS A 149 -2.48 18.67 1.31
N TRP A 150 -3.77 18.63 1.58
CA TRP A 150 -4.57 17.40 1.49
C TRP A 150 -4.57 16.83 0.07
N GLN A 151 -4.85 17.62 -0.95
CA GLN A 151 -4.84 17.16 -2.33
C GLN A 151 -3.45 16.65 -2.74
N ALA A 152 -2.38 17.36 -2.34
CA ALA A 152 -1.02 16.91 -2.57
C ALA A 152 -0.73 15.56 -1.88
N ALA A 153 -1.24 15.33 -0.66
CA ALA A 153 -1.10 14.04 0.04
C ALA A 153 -1.87 12.92 -0.69
N VAL A 154 -3.11 13.17 -1.13
CA VAL A 154 -3.92 12.21 -1.90
C VAL A 154 -3.19 11.78 -3.17
N HIS A 155 -2.68 12.72 -3.96
CA HIS A 155 -1.95 12.40 -5.19
C HIS A 155 -0.63 11.65 -4.91
N ARG A 156 0.09 12.02 -3.86
CA ARG A 156 1.32 11.33 -3.46
C ARG A 156 1.04 9.88 -3.04
N VAL A 157 0.02 9.68 -2.22
CA VAL A 157 -0.39 8.34 -1.79
C VAL A 157 -0.86 7.52 -2.98
N ALA A 158 -1.69 8.09 -3.87
CA ALA A 158 -2.15 7.40 -5.07
C ALA A 158 -0.98 6.98 -5.99
N ALA A 159 0.00 7.85 -6.18
CA ALA A 159 1.20 7.52 -6.96
C ALA A 159 2.00 6.37 -6.31
N ALA A 160 2.21 6.41 -4.99
CA ALA A 160 2.92 5.36 -4.26
C ALA A 160 2.17 4.01 -4.29
N VAL A 161 0.84 4.03 -4.20
CA VAL A 161 0.01 2.82 -4.36
C VAL A 161 0.15 2.27 -5.77
N GLY A 162 0.06 3.13 -6.79
CA GLY A 162 0.22 2.74 -8.19
C GLY A 162 1.58 2.10 -8.47
N GLU A 163 2.66 2.67 -7.95
CA GLU A 163 4.03 2.13 -8.06
C GLU A 163 4.11 0.73 -7.46
N ARG A 164 3.57 0.54 -6.24
CA ARG A 164 3.57 -0.77 -5.57
C ARG A 164 2.76 -1.83 -6.33
N VAL A 165 1.64 -1.44 -6.91
CA VAL A 165 0.86 -2.36 -7.77
C VAL A 165 1.68 -2.82 -8.97
N LEU A 166 2.43 -1.92 -9.60
CA LEU A 166 3.32 -2.27 -10.71
C LEU A 166 4.49 -3.16 -10.26
N ASP A 167 5.05 -2.92 -9.07
CA ASP A 167 6.10 -3.77 -8.49
C ASP A 167 5.61 -5.21 -8.27
N VAL A 168 4.39 -5.39 -7.73
CA VAL A 168 3.79 -6.71 -7.52
C VAL A 168 3.59 -7.43 -8.86
N ARG A 169 3.07 -6.74 -9.90
CA ARG A 169 2.92 -7.30 -11.24
C ARG A 169 4.25 -7.71 -11.85
N ALA A 170 5.25 -6.82 -11.77
CA ALA A 170 6.58 -7.11 -12.28
C ALA A 170 7.21 -8.33 -11.57
N ALA A 171 7.07 -8.42 -10.25
CA ALA A 171 7.56 -9.56 -9.49
C ALA A 171 6.85 -10.87 -9.87
N ARG A 172 5.50 -10.83 -10.08
CA ARG A 172 4.74 -12.01 -10.55
C ARG A 172 5.23 -12.47 -11.93
N ILE A 173 5.43 -11.55 -12.87
CA ILE A 173 5.93 -11.89 -14.21
C ILE A 173 7.28 -12.58 -14.10
N ARG A 174 8.21 -12.05 -13.28
CA ARG A 174 9.53 -12.66 -13.06
C ARG A 174 9.43 -14.07 -12.47
N VAL A 175 8.48 -14.33 -11.57
CA VAL A 175 8.24 -15.69 -11.07
C VAL A 175 7.78 -16.62 -12.21
N ALA A 176 6.81 -16.19 -13.03
CA ALA A 176 6.33 -17.00 -14.14
C ALA A 176 7.43 -17.29 -15.19
N GLU A 177 8.29 -16.31 -15.47
CA GLU A 177 9.45 -16.47 -16.36
C GLU A 177 10.46 -17.46 -15.77
N ALA A 178 10.84 -17.30 -14.51
CA ALA A 178 11.83 -18.16 -13.84
C ALA A 178 11.33 -19.60 -13.70
N GLU A 179 10.03 -19.81 -13.44
CA GLU A 179 9.45 -21.17 -13.39
C GLU A 179 9.44 -21.85 -14.77
N ARG A 180 9.22 -21.08 -15.86
CA ARG A 180 9.31 -21.62 -17.23
C ARG A 180 10.75 -21.92 -17.60
N ALA A 181 11.69 -21.03 -17.28
CA ALA A 181 13.13 -21.25 -17.52
C ALA A 181 13.63 -22.50 -16.79
N LEU A 182 13.22 -22.68 -15.53
CA LEU A 182 13.57 -23.90 -14.77
C LEU A 182 13.05 -25.17 -15.44
N LYS A 183 11.79 -25.19 -15.91
CA LYS A 183 11.23 -26.37 -16.60
C LYS A 183 12.00 -26.70 -17.88
N ILE A 184 12.45 -25.68 -18.62
CA ILE A 184 13.26 -25.88 -19.84
C ILE A 184 14.63 -26.44 -19.45
N ALA A 185 15.33 -25.82 -18.49
CA ALA A 185 16.66 -26.26 -18.08
C ALA A 185 16.65 -27.68 -17.50
N GLU A 186 15.61 -28.06 -16.72
CA GLU A 186 15.45 -29.44 -16.22
C GLU A 186 15.24 -30.43 -17.38
N ALA A 187 14.41 -30.10 -18.38
CA ALA A 187 14.21 -30.92 -19.55
C ALA A 187 15.50 -31.07 -20.38
N GLU A 188 16.28 -30.00 -20.54
CA GLU A 188 17.59 -30.03 -21.22
C GLU A 188 18.60 -30.91 -20.46
N ALA A 189 18.65 -30.84 -19.14
CA ALA A 189 19.48 -31.67 -18.29
C ALA A 189 19.10 -33.14 -18.42
N ASP A 190 17.81 -33.49 -18.45
CA ASP A 190 17.32 -34.87 -18.64
C ASP A 190 17.75 -35.43 -20.01
N VAL A 191 17.65 -34.63 -21.07
CA VAL A 191 18.08 -35.02 -22.44
C VAL A 191 19.59 -35.22 -22.49
N ALA A 192 20.37 -34.31 -21.91
CA ALA A 192 21.83 -34.40 -21.88
C ALA A 192 22.30 -35.63 -21.05
N ASP A 193 21.62 -35.95 -19.96
CA ASP A 193 21.91 -37.14 -19.17
C ASP A 193 21.62 -38.44 -19.94
N ALA A 194 20.50 -38.49 -20.69
CA ALA A 194 20.18 -39.61 -21.57
C ALA A 194 21.22 -39.79 -22.69
N ALA A 195 21.68 -38.68 -23.31
CA ALA A 195 22.73 -38.67 -24.32
C ALA A 195 24.08 -39.22 -23.74
N ARG A 196 24.45 -38.74 -22.56
CA ARG A 196 25.63 -39.24 -21.82
C ARG A 196 25.52 -40.76 -21.53
N ALA A 197 24.37 -41.23 -21.13
CA ALA A 197 24.13 -42.64 -20.84
C ALA A 197 24.23 -43.50 -22.10
N LEU A 198 23.75 -43.00 -23.25
CA LEU A 198 23.89 -43.64 -24.56
C LEU A 198 25.36 -43.67 -25.01
N ALA A 199 26.03 -42.52 -24.96
CA ALA A 199 27.45 -42.41 -25.32
C ALA A 199 28.33 -43.38 -24.50
N ARG A 200 28.04 -43.55 -23.21
CA ARG A 200 28.71 -44.54 -22.36
C ARG A 200 28.57 -45.96 -22.88
N ARG A 201 27.35 -46.40 -23.24
CA ARG A 201 27.09 -47.75 -23.80
C ARG A 201 27.78 -47.91 -25.13
N MET A 202 27.80 -46.91 -26.00
CA MET A 202 28.49 -46.95 -27.29
C MET A 202 29.99 -47.05 -27.14
N TYR A 203 30.57 -46.35 -26.16
CA TYR A 203 31.99 -46.47 -25.82
C TYR A 203 32.34 -47.89 -25.29
N GLU A 204 31.53 -48.41 -24.39
CA GLU A 204 31.69 -49.77 -23.85
C GLU A 204 31.60 -50.84 -24.96
N ALA A 205 30.77 -50.58 -25.99
CA ALA A 205 30.67 -51.42 -27.19
C ALA A 205 31.81 -51.18 -28.23
N GLY A 206 32.69 -50.20 -27.97
CA GLY A 206 33.82 -49.86 -28.89
C GLY A 206 33.40 -49.10 -30.11
N THR A 207 32.17 -48.54 -30.17
CA THR A 207 31.65 -47.86 -31.39
C THR A 207 31.98 -46.36 -31.44
N ILE A 208 32.38 -45.74 -30.31
CA ILE A 208 32.82 -44.35 -30.26
C ILE A 208 34.15 -44.21 -29.52
N ALA A 209 34.88 -43.13 -29.78
CA ALA A 209 36.14 -42.82 -29.12
C ALA A 209 35.88 -42.19 -27.72
N PHE A 210 36.87 -42.31 -26.84
CA PHE A 210 36.82 -41.70 -25.48
C PHE A 210 36.56 -40.17 -25.54
N LYS A 211 37.11 -39.47 -26.56
CA LYS A 211 36.90 -38.04 -26.76
C LYS A 211 35.41 -37.70 -26.91
N GLN A 212 34.63 -38.53 -27.61
CA GLN A 212 33.20 -38.34 -27.80
C GLN A 212 32.44 -38.57 -26.48
N LEU A 213 32.78 -39.63 -25.74
CA LEU A 213 32.21 -39.84 -24.41
C LEU A 213 32.55 -38.68 -23.45
N ALA A 214 33.78 -38.16 -23.49
CA ALA A 214 34.19 -37.04 -22.65
C ALA A 214 33.40 -35.77 -22.99
N ALA A 215 33.11 -35.50 -24.28
CA ALA A 215 32.28 -34.38 -24.70
C ALA A 215 30.83 -34.47 -24.19
N GLU A 216 30.20 -35.66 -24.29
CA GLU A 216 28.85 -35.86 -23.77
C GLU A 216 28.77 -35.75 -22.24
N ARG A 217 29.83 -36.17 -21.54
CA ARG A 217 29.91 -35.96 -20.08
C ARG A 217 30.02 -34.50 -19.70
N ALA A 218 30.79 -33.71 -20.44
CA ALA A 218 30.92 -32.28 -20.23
C ALA A 218 29.57 -31.57 -20.50
N ALA A 219 28.93 -31.90 -21.63
CA ALA A 219 27.60 -31.33 -21.97
C ALA A 219 26.53 -31.64 -20.91
N ALA A 220 26.52 -32.87 -20.38
CA ALA A 220 25.57 -33.23 -19.30
C ALA A 220 25.89 -32.52 -17.98
N ALA A 221 27.17 -32.26 -17.69
CA ALA A 221 27.54 -31.47 -16.50
C ALA A 221 27.15 -30.01 -16.62
N ASP A 222 27.32 -29.41 -17.81
CA ASP A 222 26.94 -28.03 -18.10
C ASP A 222 25.42 -27.87 -18.01
N ALA A 223 24.64 -28.74 -18.63
CA ALA A 223 23.18 -28.72 -18.54
C ALA A 223 22.66 -28.90 -17.09
N ALA A 224 23.32 -29.77 -16.30
CA ALA A 224 22.97 -29.91 -14.88
C ALA A 224 23.28 -28.64 -14.08
N LEU A 225 24.37 -27.95 -14.39
CA LEU A 225 24.69 -26.65 -13.77
C LEU A 225 23.64 -25.59 -14.13
N GLU A 226 23.24 -25.47 -15.38
CA GLU A 226 22.20 -24.56 -15.84
C GLU A 226 20.86 -24.81 -15.13
N ALA A 227 20.48 -26.07 -14.88
CA ALA A 227 19.28 -26.41 -14.13
C ALA A 227 19.38 -25.96 -12.66
N VAL A 228 20.57 -26.08 -12.03
CA VAL A 228 20.80 -25.55 -10.66
C VAL A 228 20.69 -24.03 -10.61
N GLU A 229 21.28 -23.34 -11.58
CA GLU A 229 21.21 -21.88 -11.69
C GLU A 229 19.78 -21.39 -11.94
N ALA A 230 19.05 -22.05 -12.83
CA ALA A 230 17.63 -21.74 -13.07
C ALA A 230 16.76 -21.95 -11.81
N ARG A 231 17.06 -22.97 -11.01
CA ARG A 231 16.40 -23.19 -9.72
C ARG A 231 16.68 -22.07 -8.73
N ALA A 232 17.92 -21.62 -8.63
CA ALA A 232 18.29 -20.50 -7.78
C ALA A 232 17.62 -19.18 -8.22
N GLN A 233 17.51 -18.97 -9.53
CA GLN A 233 16.79 -17.81 -10.09
C GLN A 233 15.29 -17.85 -9.75
N ARG A 234 14.63 -19.02 -9.89
CA ARG A 234 13.24 -19.20 -9.51
C ARG A 234 13.03 -18.90 -8.01
N ASP A 235 13.91 -19.41 -7.14
CA ASP A 235 13.81 -19.20 -5.69
C ASP A 235 14.00 -17.70 -5.34
N SER A 236 14.93 -17.03 -6.01
CA SER A 236 15.14 -15.59 -5.88
C SER A 236 13.92 -14.78 -6.35
N ALA A 237 13.30 -15.13 -7.46
CA ALA A 237 12.11 -14.48 -7.97
C ALA A 237 10.91 -14.66 -7.01
N ARG A 238 10.74 -15.85 -6.44
CA ARG A 238 9.69 -16.10 -5.41
C ARG A 238 9.93 -15.31 -4.15
N LEU A 239 11.17 -15.17 -3.70
CA LEU A 239 11.52 -14.31 -2.57
C LEU A 239 11.18 -12.84 -2.86
N ALA A 240 11.54 -12.34 -4.04
CA ALA A 240 11.24 -10.98 -4.45
C ALA A 240 9.73 -10.71 -4.49
N LEU A 241 8.92 -11.66 -4.97
CA LEU A 241 7.47 -11.56 -4.94
C LEU A 241 6.94 -11.55 -3.50
N ALA A 242 7.41 -12.45 -2.63
CA ALA A 242 7.02 -12.48 -1.23
C ALA A 242 7.27 -11.12 -0.53
N VAL A 243 8.43 -10.52 -0.78
CA VAL A 243 8.76 -9.18 -0.28
C VAL A 243 7.81 -8.12 -0.86
N ALA A 244 7.54 -8.16 -2.17
CA ALA A 244 6.67 -7.18 -2.82
C ALA A 244 5.23 -7.19 -2.31
N ILE A 245 4.72 -8.37 -1.90
CA ILE A 245 3.35 -8.49 -1.34
C ILE A 245 3.32 -8.44 0.19
N GLY A 246 4.48 -8.41 0.87
CA GLY A 246 4.55 -8.46 2.33
C GLY A 246 4.26 -9.83 2.94
N TRP A 247 4.56 -10.92 2.21
CA TRP A 247 4.37 -12.29 2.69
C TRP A 247 5.52 -12.70 3.61
N ALA A 248 5.21 -13.11 4.83
CA ALA A 248 6.22 -13.34 5.87
C ALA A 248 7.06 -14.63 5.65
N ASP A 249 6.48 -15.68 5.09
CA ASP A 249 7.13 -16.98 4.91
C ASP A 249 7.12 -17.43 3.45
N VAL A 250 8.26 -17.35 2.79
CA VAL A 250 8.42 -17.73 1.38
C VAL A 250 8.11 -19.21 1.13
N ALA A 251 8.34 -20.08 2.12
CA ALA A 251 8.07 -21.51 1.98
C ALA A 251 6.56 -21.81 1.85
N SER A 252 5.74 -20.99 2.50
CA SER A 252 4.27 -21.09 2.46
C SER A 252 3.63 -20.27 1.34
N LEU A 253 4.44 -19.65 0.45
CA LEU A 253 3.92 -18.86 -0.65
C LEU A 253 3.04 -19.73 -1.56
N PRO A 254 1.78 -19.35 -1.81
CA PRO A 254 0.86 -20.15 -2.61
C PRO A 254 1.34 -20.30 -4.05
N VAL A 255 0.71 -21.22 -4.77
CA VAL A 255 0.94 -21.40 -6.20
C VAL A 255 0.53 -20.12 -6.93
N ILE A 256 1.41 -19.61 -7.79
CA ILE A 256 1.15 -18.43 -8.58
C ILE A 256 0.56 -18.86 -9.93
N ASP A 257 -0.52 -18.21 -10.34
CA ASP A 257 -1.07 -18.46 -11.68
C ASP A 257 -0.08 -17.97 -12.74
N GLN A 258 0.37 -18.90 -13.58
CA GLN A 258 1.32 -18.66 -14.65
C GLN A 258 0.68 -18.04 -15.91
N ARG A 259 -0.65 -17.91 -15.94
CA ARG A 259 -1.36 -17.25 -17.04
C ARG A 259 -1.09 -15.76 -16.93
N LEU A 260 -0.39 -15.24 -17.91
CA LEU A 260 -0.24 -13.80 -18.08
C LEU A 260 -1.42 -13.35 -18.93
N ASP A 261 -2.39 -12.70 -18.29
CA ASP A 261 -3.43 -12.00 -19.02
C ASP A 261 -2.77 -10.81 -19.72
N LEU A 262 -2.51 -10.97 -21.01
CA LEU A 262 -2.07 -9.87 -21.84
C LEU A 262 -3.20 -8.82 -21.79
N PRO A 263 -2.87 -7.52 -21.59
CA PRO A 263 -3.88 -6.49 -21.70
C PRO A 263 -4.56 -6.66 -23.05
N SER A 264 -5.87 -6.89 -23.04
CA SER A 264 -6.66 -6.85 -24.26
C SER A 264 -6.34 -5.51 -24.91
N GLY A 265 -5.76 -5.55 -26.10
CA GLY A 265 -5.38 -4.36 -26.85
C GLY A 265 -6.61 -3.57 -27.27
N ASP A 266 -7.32 -3.01 -26.29
CA ASP A 266 -8.36 -2.04 -26.51
C ASP A 266 -7.63 -0.74 -26.87
N ASP A 267 -7.59 -0.45 -28.18
CA ASP A 267 -6.94 0.71 -28.79
C ASP A 267 -7.47 2.07 -28.28
N THR A 268 -8.49 2.06 -27.43
CA THR A 268 -9.09 3.27 -26.84
C THR A 268 -8.16 4.05 -25.92
N ALA A 269 -7.10 3.43 -25.39
CA ALA A 269 -6.08 4.15 -24.61
C ALA A 269 -5.09 4.94 -25.49
N ARG A 270 -4.99 4.62 -26.78
CA ARG A 270 -4.12 5.35 -27.72
C ARG A 270 -4.71 6.66 -28.16
N ASP A 271 -6.04 6.72 -28.33
CA ASP A 271 -6.74 7.92 -28.79
C ASP A 271 -6.91 8.98 -27.69
N ALA A 272 -6.64 8.64 -26.43
CA ALA A 272 -6.68 9.60 -25.30
C ALA A 272 -5.35 10.34 -25.07
N LEU A 273 -4.30 10.01 -25.85
CA LEU A 273 -2.95 10.61 -25.75
C LEU A 273 -2.59 11.50 -26.96
N VAL A 274 -3.53 11.72 -27.88
CA VAL A 274 -3.45 12.70 -28.97
C VAL A 274 -4.42 13.83 -28.71
#